data_1735449e05f87333eddddee50b6ccb75
#
_entry.id   1735449e05f87333eddddee50b6ccb75
#
_cell.length_a   1.000
_cell.length_b   1.000
_cell.length_c   1.000
_cell.angle_alpha   90.00
_cell.angle_beta   90.00
_cell.angle_gamma   90.00
#
_symmetry.space_group_name_H-M   'P 1'
#
loop_
_entity.id
_entity.type
_entity.pdbx_description
1 polymer ?
#
loop_
_entity_poly.entity_id
_entity_poly.type
_entity_poly.pdbx_seq_one_letter_code
_entity_poly.pdbx_strand_id
1 'polypeptide(L)'
;MNENTHNININNISESNDIDKTKQYYSKEELSSKLKNEFEDIERLDCLNSSRRSNVYHISISSKNKNDKKDAILKLLIDKRNLRDNEINISKKLKNKNIICCYPHPFLDDQGESPFLIMEYAKYGNLRNFQQKVLKRAYFSESLICYLAYQILNGIKYMHICKVAHMDLKPQNIVIDQYLNAKIVDFSTSLIYKKEKPEDYIKFPSVGTSKYMSPEILKSDTIKVKDLNKVDLYSFGVILYNLAFAKYPYGLEKEDSHDYNIILEKIETNELTFPNTEGYSSYFLDFLSKLLEKDIERRISMSDALNHYWINGGRLLLDEQEKLFNDEKFLSYLLSDYISDFNTYIRKANKVKI
;
A
#
# COMPACT_ATOMS: atom_id res chain seq x y z
N MET A 1 -18.89 37.33 18.99
CA MET A 1 -19.89 36.68 19.85
C MET A 1 -20.35 35.42 19.15
N ASN A 2 -20.28 34.33 19.84
CA ASN A 2 -20.68 32.97 19.51
C ASN A 2 -19.80 32.16 18.51
N GLU A 3 -18.78 31.57 19.10
CA GLU A 3 -18.12 30.37 18.65
C GLU A 3 -19.09 29.16 18.77
N ASN A 4 -19.39 28.50 17.66
CA ASN A 4 -20.05 27.19 17.68
C ASN A 4 -19.01 26.10 17.34
N THR A 5 -18.40 25.56 18.38
CA THR A 5 -17.64 24.33 18.33
C THR A 5 -18.62 23.16 18.17
N HIS A 6 -18.68 22.55 16.96
CA HIS A 6 -19.42 21.32 16.77
C HIS A 6 -18.56 20.13 17.25
N ASN A 7 -18.84 19.68 18.46
CA ASN A 7 -18.45 18.35 18.96
C ASN A 7 -19.18 17.29 18.11
N ILE A 8 -18.46 16.58 17.26
CA ILE A 8 -18.97 15.41 16.57
C ILE A 8 -18.93 14.24 17.56
N ASN A 9 -20.09 13.90 18.05
CA ASN A 9 -20.35 12.77 18.94
C ASN A 9 -20.27 11.45 18.12
N ILE A 10 -19.26 10.62 18.38
CA ILE A 10 -19.00 9.33 17.66
C ILE A 10 -19.77 8.16 18.31
N ASN A 11 -20.89 8.41 18.93
CA ASN A 11 -21.69 7.39 19.61
C ASN A 11 -22.98 7.03 18.85
N ASN A 12 -22.93 6.76 17.54
CA ASN A 12 -24.03 6.11 16.84
C ASN A 12 -23.50 5.23 15.70
N ILE A 13 -22.93 4.07 16.06
CA ILE A 13 -22.85 2.93 15.14
C ILE A 13 -23.88 1.93 15.68
N SER A 14 -24.99 1.86 14.95
CA SER A 14 -26.08 0.93 15.19
C SER A 14 -25.57 -0.51 15.21
N GLU A 15 -25.98 -1.21 16.25
CA GLU A 15 -25.83 -2.64 16.47
C GLU A 15 -26.37 -3.43 15.26
N SER A 16 -25.48 -4.07 14.51
CA SER A 16 -25.79 -5.29 13.78
C SER A 16 -25.18 -6.44 14.57
N ASN A 17 -26.05 -7.15 15.29
CA ASN A 17 -25.74 -8.34 16.07
C ASN A 17 -25.31 -9.49 15.17
N ASP A 18 -23.99 -9.63 14.96
CA ASP A 18 -23.31 -10.89 14.73
C ASP A 18 -21.84 -10.72 15.18
N ILE A 19 -21.67 -10.71 16.49
CA ILE A 19 -20.34 -10.73 17.12
C ILE A 19 -19.81 -12.16 16.93
N ASP A 20 -18.97 -12.33 15.93
CA ASP A 20 -18.17 -13.54 15.74
C ASP A 20 -17.30 -13.77 16.99
N LYS A 21 -17.71 -14.74 17.83
CA LYS A 21 -17.07 -15.07 19.11
C LYS A 21 -15.62 -15.58 19.00
N THR A 22 -15.04 -15.59 17.80
CA THR A 22 -13.66 -16.02 17.52
C THR A 22 -12.65 -14.87 17.51
N LYS A 23 -13.08 -13.60 17.65
CA LYS A 23 -12.16 -12.45 17.66
C LYS A 23 -11.52 -12.30 19.04
N GLN A 24 -10.26 -12.63 19.14
CA GLN A 24 -9.46 -12.37 20.33
C GLN A 24 -9.09 -10.89 20.38
N TYR A 25 -9.85 -10.09 21.13
CA TYR A 25 -9.51 -8.72 21.49
C TYR A 25 -8.71 -8.74 22.79
N TYR A 26 -7.58 -8.06 22.80
CA TYR A 26 -6.87 -7.79 24.05
C TYR A 26 -7.39 -6.48 24.64
N SER A 27 -7.62 -6.44 25.94
CA SER A 27 -7.83 -5.19 26.66
C SER A 27 -6.52 -4.38 26.71
N LYS A 28 -6.62 -3.07 27.04
CA LYS A 28 -5.45 -2.23 27.24
C LYS A 28 -4.53 -2.81 28.33
N GLU A 29 -5.12 -3.32 29.41
CA GLU A 29 -4.42 -3.90 30.56
C GLU A 29 -3.69 -5.19 30.17
N GLU A 30 -4.33 -6.08 29.39
CA GLU A 30 -3.72 -7.31 28.90
C GLU A 30 -2.54 -7.01 27.98
N LEU A 31 -2.68 -6.06 27.04
CA LEU A 31 -1.60 -5.63 26.15
C LEU A 31 -0.48 -4.94 26.95
N SER A 32 -0.81 -4.05 27.88
CA SER A 32 0.18 -3.41 28.74
C SER A 32 0.95 -4.46 29.55
N SER A 33 0.29 -5.47 30.08
CA SER A 33 0.95 -6.56 30.80
C SER A 33 1.93 -7.35 29.91
N LYS A 34 1.51 -7.68 28.69
CA LYS A 34 2.35 -8.42 27.73
C LYS A 34 3.54 -7.59 27.21
N LEU A 35 3.37 -6.28 27.09
CA LEU A 35 4.37 -5.37 26.55
C LEU A 35 5.24 -4.68 27.62
N LYS A 36 4.98 -4.93 28.91
CA LYS A 36 5.63 -4.28 30.07
C LYS A 36 7.17 -4.40 30.10
N ASN A 37 7.73 -5.43 29.49
CA ASN A 37 9.18 -5.60 29.49
C ASN A 37 9.92 -4.60 28.59
N GLU A 38 9.21 -3.97 27.63
CA GLU A 38 9.80 -3.06 26.63
C GLU A 38 9.30 -1.62 26.75
N PHE A 39 8.05 -1.44 27.19
CA PHE A 39 7.41 -0.14 27.30
C PHE A 39 6.90 0.08 28.72
N GLU A 40 7.00 1.31 29.22
CA GLU A 40 6.48 1.64 30.56
C GLU A 40 4.96 1.58 30.58
N ASP A 41 4.30 2.13 29.57
CA ASP A 41 2.85 2.14 29.46
C ASP A 41 2.38 2.25 28.01
N ILE A 42 1.19 1.71 27.74
CA ILE A 42 0.42 1.96 26.52
C ILE A 42 -0.64 3.00 26.87
N GLU A 43 -0.40 4.25 26.50
CA GLU A 43 -1.31 5.35 26.84
C GLU A 43 -2.57 5.34 25.96
N ARG A 44 -2.42 4.97 24.69
CA ARG A 44 -3.47 4.96 23.67
C ARG A 44 -3.58 3.59 23.04
N LEU A 45 -4.81 3.15 22.82
CA LEU A 45 -5.12 1.91 22.10
C LEU A 45 -6.41 2.10 21.29
N ASP A 46 -6.27 2.50 20.04
CA ASP A 46 -7.39 2.67 19.13
C ASP A 46 -7.40 1.55 18.09
N CYS A 47 -8.47 0.80 17.98
CA CYS A 47 -8.61 -0.19 16.94
C CYS A 47 -8.86 0.50 15.58
N LEU A 48 -7.91 0.34 14.66
CA LEU A 48 -7.98 0.90 13.30
C LEU A 48 -8.65 -0.05 12.32
N ASN A 49 -8.44 -1.34 12.48
CA ASN A 49 -8.99 -2.38 11.61
C ASN A 49 -9.05 -3.72 12.35
N SER A 50 -10.07 -4.49 12.06
CA SER A 50 -10.26 -5.85 12.56
C SER A 50 -10.70 -6.76 11.43
N SER A 51 -10.02 -7.88 11.26
CA SER A 51 -10.28 -8.89 10.25
C SER A 51 -10.21 -10.29 10.85
N ARG A 52 -10.51 -11.30 10.04
CA ARG A 52 -10.33 -12.71 10.47
C ARG A 52 -8.86 -13.09 10.69
N ARG A 53 -7.92 -12.32 10.13
CA ARG A 53 -6.48 -12.64 10.12
C ARG A 53 -5.68 -11.80 11.11
N SER A 54 -6.11 -10.55 11.37
CA SER A 54 -5.38 -9.65 12.25
C SER A 54 -6.25 -8.53 12.78
N ASN A 55 -5.89 -8.04 13.95
CA ASN A 55 -6.36 -6.77 14.48
C ASN A 55 -5.21 -5.75 14.46
N VAL A 56 -5.52 -4.53 14.03
CA VAL A 56 -4.55 -3.44 13.89
C VAL A 56 -4.94 -2.31 14.82
N TYR A 57 -4.01 -1.89 15.68
CA TYR A 57 -4.23 -0.85 16.66
C TYR A 57 -3.21 0.29 16.46
N HIS A 58 -3.67 1.53 16.64
CA HIS A 58 -2.81 2.66 16.88
C HIS A 58 -2.52 2.71 18.38
N ILE A 59 -1.26 2.69 18.73
CA ILE A 59 -0.79 2.76 20.12
C ILE A 59 0.12 3.97 20.31
N SER A 60 0.08 4.56 21.50
CA SER A 60 1.07 5.54 21.96
C SER A 60 1.86 4.90 23.10
N ILE A 61 3.17 4.81 22.93
CA ILE A 61 4.09 4.12 23.82
C ILE A 61 5.11 5.10 24.41
N SER A 62 5.43 4.95 25.69
CA SER A 62 6.52 5.65 26.35
C SER A 62 7.71 4.71 26.55
N SER A 63 8.91 5.21 26.27
CA SER A 63 10.15 4.44 26.48
C SER A 63 10.63 4.58 27.93
N LYS A 64 11.03 3.47 28.54
CA LYS A 64 11.61 3.42 29.91
C LYS A 64 12.80 4.36 30.14
N ASN A 65 13.50 4.76 29.09
CA ASN A 65 14.73 5.57 29.19
C ASN A 65 14.58 7.00 28.66
N LYS A 66 13.43 7.40 28.15
CA LYS A 66 13.19 8.74 27.60
C LYS A 66 11.73 9.10 27.81
N ASN A 67 11.47 10.30 28.31
CA ASN A 67 10.11 10.89 28.39
C ASN A 67 9.46 11.15 27.01
N ASP A 68 9.94 10.49 25.96
CA ASP A 68 9.46 10.67 24.59
C ASP A 68 8.31 9.69 24.32
N LYS A 69 7.13 10.21 24.13
CA LYS A 69 5.98 9.48 23.63
C LYS A 69 6.14 9.26 22.13
N LYS A 70 5.89 8.03 21.67
CA LYS A 70 5.97 7.69 20.27
C LYS A 70 4.71 6.95 19.83
N ASP A 71 4.11 7.40 18.73
CA ASP A 71 3.04 6.69 18.07
C ASP A 71 3.58 5.50 17.30
N ALA A 72 2.88 4.37 17.37
CA ALA A 72 3.21 3.15 16.66
C ALA A 72 1.94 2.38 16.24
N ILE A 73 2.10 1.43 15.36
CA ILE A 73 1.06 0.48 14.99
C ILE A 73 1.39 -0.88 15.59
N LEU A 74 0.43 -1.44 16.31
CA LEU A 74 0.45 -2.81 16.79
C LEU A 74 -0.49 -3.65 15.92
N LYS A 75 0.05 -4.66 15.22
CA LYS A 75 -0.71 -5.64 14.46
C LYS A 75 -0.67 -6.97 15.20
N LEU A 76 -1.83 -7.38 15.74
CA LEU A 76 -2.02 -8.70 16.32
C LEU A 76 -2.35 -9.69 15.20
N LEU A 77 -1.57 -10.75 15.06
CA LEU A 77 -1.72 -11.78 14.04
C LEU A 77 -2.55 -12.96 14.59
N ILE A 78 -3.72 -13.19 13.98
CA ILE A 78 -4.68 -14.23 14.43
C ILE A 78 -4.60 -15.46 13.52
N ASP A 79 -3.99 -15.33 12.36
CA ASP A 79 -3.96 -16.35 11.29
C ASP A 79 -3.17 -17.60 11.69
N LYS A 80 -3.29 -18.66 10.86
CA LYS A 80 -2.56 -19.92 11.09
C LYS A 80 -1.05 -19.69 11.19
N ARG A 81 -0.37 -20.46 12.04
CA ARG A 81 1.05 -20.33 12.38
C ARG A 81 1.93 -20.08 11.14
N ASN A 82 1.82 -20.88 10.08
CA ASN A 82 2.68 -20.75 8.89
C ASN A 82 2.53 -19.43 8.14
N LEU A 83 1.31 -18.87 8.04
CA LEU A 83 1.07 -17.58 7.38
C LEU A 83 1.58 -16.43 8.24
N ARG A 84 1.36 -16.51 9.55
CA ARG A 84 1.88 -15.56 10.54
C ARG A 84 3.40 -15.49 10.51
N ASP A 85 4.08 -16.64 10.55
CA ASP A 85 5.53 -16.71 10.54
C ASP A 85 6.12 -16.17 9.24
N ASN A 86 5.47 -16.42 8.10
CA ASN A 86 5.86 -15.85 6.82
C ASN A 86 5.79 -14.32 6.84
N GLU A 87 4.69 -13.73 7.32
CA GLU A 87 4.55 -12.28 7.43
C GLU A 87 5.60 -11.67 8.36
N ILE A 88 5.85 -12.27 9.52
CA ILE A 88 6.87 -11.82 10.47
C ILE A 88 8.26 -11.87 9.84
N ASN A 89 8.61 -12.97 9.18
CA ASN A 89 9.92 -13.16 8.54
C ASN A 89 10.14 -12.15 7.40
N ILE A 90 9.12 -11.88 6.58
CA ILE A 90 9.18 -10.88 5.52
C ILE A 90 9.35 -9.49 6.14
N SER A 91 8.54 -9.13 7.14
CA SER A 91 8.59 -7.83 7.80
C SER A 91 9.95 -7.55 8.46
N LYS A 92 10.58 -8.57 9.04
CA LYS A 92 11.94 -8.46 9.61
C LYS A 92 13.02 -8.32 8.54
N LYS A 93 12.83 -8.96 7.39
CA LYS A 93 13.81 -8.98 6.28
C LYS A 93 13.84 -7.68 5.50
N LEU A 94 12.68 -7.07 5.25
CA LEU A 94 12.57 -5.91 4.38
C LEU A 94 12.95 -4.62 5.15
N LYS A 95 13.95 -3.89 4.64
CA LYS A 95 14.46 -2.63 5.21
C LYS A 95 14.66 -1.61 4.10
N ASN A 96 13.67 -0.76 3.87
CA ASN A 96 13.68 0.25 2.81
C ASN A 96 12.78 1.43 3.17
N LYS A 97 13.09 2.65 2.71
CA LYS A 97 12.29 3.85 2.99
C LYS A 97 10.85 3.76 2.49
N ASN A 98 10.59 2.99 1.44
CA ASN A 98 9.26 2.78 0.86
C ASN A 98 8.60 1.45 1.31
N ILE A 99 9.10 0.85 2.36
CA ILE A 99 8.52 -0.30 3.05
C ILE A 99 8.31 0.10 4.51
N ILE A 100 7.19 -0.32 5.10
CA ILE A 100 6.91 -0.03 6.51
C ILE A 100 8.03 -0.60 7.40
N CYS A 101 8.52 0.21 8.33
CA CYS A 101 9.52 -0.25 9.28
C CYS A 101 8.84 -1.05 10.40
N CYS A 102 9.24 -2.30 10.57
CA CYS A 102 8.90 -3.08 11.75
C CYS A 102 10.02 -2.93 12.78
N TYR A 103 9.64 -2.55 14.00
CA TYR A 103 10.58 -2.48 15.11
C TYR A 103 10.95 -3.89 15.56
N PRO A 104 12.24 -4.13 15.86
CA PRO A 104 12.64 -5.38 16.51
C PRO A 104 12.00 -5.42 17.89
N HIS A 105 11.28 -6.47 18.19
CA HIS A 105 10.75 -6.71 19.52
C HIS A 105 10.93 -8.17 19.91
N PRO A 106 11.26 -8.47 21.15
CA PRO A 106 11.49 -9.83 21.64
C PRO A 106 10.22 -10.55 22.10
N PHE A 107 9.02 -10.02 21.76
CA PHE A 107 7.78 -10.61 22.28
C PHE A 107 7.56 -11.99 21.71
N LEU A 108 7.94 -12.94 22.54
CA LEU A 108 7.60 -14.32 22.39
C LEU A 108 6.43 -14.59 23.34
N ASP A 109 5.38 -15.26 22.89
CA ASP A 109 4.39 -15.81 23.78
C ASP A 109 5.01 -16.93 24.64
N ASP A 110 4.22 -17.54 25.53
CA ASP A 110 4.64 -18.63 26.42
C ASP A 110 5.18 -19.85 25.65
N GLN A 111 4.99 -19.90 24.33
CA GLN A 111 5.46 -20.94 23.42
C GLN A 111 6.68 -20.50 22.57
N GLY A 112 7.24 -19.35 22.83
CA GLY A 112 8.37 -18.79 22.09
C GLY A 112 7.98 -18.11 20.79
N GLU A 113 6.72 -17.71 20.61
CA GLU A 113 6.17 -17.09 19.40
C GLU A 113 5.72 -15.66 19.64
N SER A 114 5.90 -14.81 18.63
CA SER A 114 5.42 -13.43 18.67
C SER A 114 4.15 -13.29 17.83
N PRO A 115 2.97 -13.17 18.45
CA PRO A 115 1.73 -12.92 17.73
C PRO A 115 1.57 -11.47 17.27
N PHE A 116 2.57 -10.61 17.50
CA PHE A 116 2.50 -9.18 17.28
C PHE A 116 3.56 -8.69 16.31
N LEU A 117 3.22 -7.67 15.52
CA LEU A 117 4.16 -6.79 14.83
C LEU A 117 3.98 -5.38 15.37
N ILE A 118 5.07 -4.72 15.76
CA ILE A 118 5.09 -3.30 16.07
C ILE A 118 5.76 -2.57 14.92
N MET A 119 5.06 -1.59 14.35
CA MET A 119 5.47 -0.88 13.15
C MET A 119 5.45 0.63 13.37
N GLU A 120 6.18 1.35 12.55
CA GLU A 120 6.10 2.82 12.52
C GLU A 120 4.67 3.28 12.20
N TYR A 121 4.31 4.44 12.77
CA TYR A 121 3.03 5.08 12.51
C TYR A 121 3.11 5.98 11.28
N ALA A 122 2.21 5.79 10.33
CA ALA A 122 2.07 6.63 9.16
C ALA A 122 0.92 7.63 9.37
N LYS A 123 1.26 8.90 9.60
CA LYS A 123 0.34 9.96 10.03
C LYS A 123 -0.91 10.11 9.17
N TYR A 124 -0.78 9.99 7.86
CA TYR A 124 -1.89 10.20 6.92
C TYR A 124 -2.67 8.91 6.60
N GLY A 125 -2.30 7.78 7.24
CA GLY A 125 -2.94 6.49 7.01
C GLY A 125 -2.69 5.91 5.62
N ASN A 126 -3.58 5.02 5.15
CA ASN A 126 -3.45 4.44 3.82
C ASN A 126 -3.89 5.40 2.69
N LEU A 127 -3.53 5.08 1.45
CA LEU A 127 -3.83 5.93 0.28
C LEU A 127 -5.33 6.25 0.15
N ARG A 128 -6.21 5.32 0.50
CA ARG A 128 -7.65 5.56 0.47
C ARG A 128 -8.07 6.59 1.52
N ASN A 129 -7.54 6.48 2.74
CA ASN A 129 -7.78 7.46 3.81
C ASN A 129 -7.18 8.81 3.47
N PHE A 130 -5.97 8.83 2.91
CA PHE A 130 -5.31 10.04 2.45
C PHE A 130 -6.16 10.77 1.40
N GLN A 131 -6.66 10.04 0.39
CA GLN A 131 -7.55 10.59 -0.63
C GLN A 131 -8.83 11.17 -0.04
N GLN A 132 -9.52 10.42 0.80
CA GLN A 132 -10.86 10.79 1.29
C GLN A 132 -10.84 11.81 2.43
N LYS A 133 -9.93 11.65 3.40
CA LYS A 133 -9.93 12.41 4.64
C LYS A 133 -8.98 13.60 4.61
N VAL A 134 -7.82 13.46 3.98
CA VAL A 134 -6.80 14.51 3.92
C VAL A 134 -7.02 15.41 2.73
N LEU A 135 -7.06 14.84 1.53
CA LEU A 135 -7.21 15.62 0.30
C LEU A 135 -8.66 16.02 0.01
N LYS A 136 -9.63 15.24 0.50
CA LYS A 136 -11.07 15.41 0.26
C LYS A 136 -11.40 15.52 -1.25
N ARG A 137 -10.65 14.83 -2.09
CA ARG A 137 -10.78 14.81 -3.56
C ARG A 137 -11.14 13.40 -4.05
N ALA A 138 -11.87 13.34 -5.16
CA ALA A 138 -12.22 12.08 -5.81
C ALA A 138 -11.01 11.46 -6.53
N TYR A 139 -10.11 12.28 -7.07
CA TYR A 139 -8.94 11.89 -7.86
C TYR A 139 -7.74 12.79 -7.55
N PHE A 140 -6.56 12.30 -7.86
CA PHE A 140 -5.29 12.97 -7.61
C PHE A 140 -4.84 13.75 -8.85
N SER A 141 -4.06 14.82 -8.63
CA SER A 141 -3.31 15.46 -9.71
C SER A 141 -2.23 14.53 -10.26
N GLU A 142 -1.85 14.69 -11.51
CA GLU A 142 -0.82 13.85 -12.13
C GLU A 142 0.53 13.96 -11.41
N SER A 143 0.89 15.16 -10.95
CA SER A 143 2.13 15.40 -10.19
C SER A 143 2.16 14.58 -8.89
N LEU A 144 1.06 14.58 -8.14
CA LEU A 144 0.95 13.77 -6.91
C LEU A 144 0.99 12.28 -7.21
N ILE A 145 0.28 11.83 -8.26
CA ILE A 145 0.32 10.43 -8.67
C ILE A 145 1.75 10.03 -9.04
N CYS A 146 2.45 10.84 -9.83
CA CYS A 146 3.81 10.57 -10.28
C CYS A 146 4.81 10.51 -9.12
N TYR A 147 4.69 11.45 -8.17
CA TYR A 147 5.51 11.47 -6.96
C TYR A 147 5.35 10.20 -6.12
N LEU A 148 4.10 9.80 -5.86
CA LEU A 148 3.79 8.58 -5.09
C LEU A 148 4.16 7.32 -5.89
N ALA A 149 3.88 7.30 -7.20
CA ALA A 149 4.18 6.19 -8.09
C ALA A 149 5.67 5.83 -8.11
N TYR A 150 6.55 6.85 -8.18
CA TYR A 150 7.99 6.63 -8.13
C TYR A 150 8.43 5.93 -6.84
N GLN A 151 7.87 6.33 -5.72
CA GLN A 151 8.19 5.75 -4.41
C GLN A 151 7.67 4.32 -4.28
N ILE A 152 6.40 4.09 -4.66
CA ILE A 152 5.77 2.76 -4.61
C ILE A 152 6.54 1.79 -5.51
N LEU A 153 6.87 2.20 -6.74
CA LEU A 153 7.62 1.38 -7.69
C LEU A 153 9.02 1.02 -7.16
N ASN A 154 9.71 1.94 -6.47
CA ASN A 154 10.98 1.62 -5.80
C ASN A 154 10.81 0.63 -4.64
N GLY A 155 9.71 0.73 -3.88
CA GLY A 155 9.35 -0.26 -2.86
C GLY A 155 9.13 -1.65 -3.47
N ILE A 156 8.34 -1.75 -4.54
CA ILE A 156 8.09 -3.01 -5.27
C ILE A 156 9.41 -3.59 -5.79
N LYS A 157 10.24 -2.76 -6.48
CA LYS A 157 11.59 -3.17 -6.94
C LYS A 157 12.40 -3.79 -5.81
N TYR A 158 12.46 -3.11 -4.66
CA TYR A 158 13.23 -3.58 -3.51
C TYR A 158 12.73 -4.93 -2.99
N MET A 159 11.40 -5.12 -2.89
CA MET A 159 10.81 -6.41 -2.52
C MET A 159 11.27 -7.53 -3.46
N HIS A 160 11.21 -7.30 -4.77
CA HIS A 160 11.63 -8.28 -5.78
C HIS A 160 13.14 -8.53 -5.78
N ILE A 161 13.99 -7.55 -5.45
CA ILE A 161 15.42 -7.76 -5.17
C ILE A 161 15.59 -8.72 -3.99
N CYS A 162 14.79 -8.55 -2.93
CA CYS A 162 14.77 -9.41 -1.75
C CYS A 162 14.04 -10.75 -1.97
N LYS A 163 13.57 -11.06 -3.20
CA LYS A 163 12.83 -12.28 -3.55
C LYS A 163 11.50 -12.40 -2.81
N VAL A 164 10.79 -11.30 -2.70
CA VAL A 164 9.45 -11.20 -2.14
C VAL A 164 8.52 -10.60 -3.18
N ALA A 165 7.41 -11.27 -3.50
CA ALA A 165 6.28 -10.75 -4.25
C ALA A 165 5.15 -10.41 -3.28
N HIS A 166 4.48 -9.27 -3.47
CA HIS A 166 3.46 -8.79 -2.53
C HIS A 166 2.13 -9.55 -2.65
N MET A 167 1.65 -9.75 -3.89
CA MET A 167 0.44 -10.49 -4.28
C MET A 167 -0.92 -9.88 -3.86
N ASP A 168 -0.96 -8.77 -3.11
CA ASP A 168 -2.19 -8.04 -2.74
C ASP A 168 -1.95 -6.54 -2.66
N LEU A 169 -1.28 -5.97 -3.69
CA LEU A 169 -1.10 -4.51 -3.77
C LEU A 169 -2.44 -3.83 -4.06
N LYS A 170 -2.79 -2.88 -3.19
CA LYS A 170 -4.01 -2.05 -3.27
C LYS A 170 -3.83 -0.77 -2.46
N PRO A 171 -4.69 0.27 -2.63
CA PRO A 171 -4.56 1.53 -1.89
C PRO A 171 -4.57 1.38 -0.37
N GLN A 172 -5.22 0.34 0.17
CA GLN A 172 -5.25 0.06 1.59
C GLN A 172 -3.90 -0.45 2.12
N ASN A 173 -3.05 -1.04 1.26
CA ASN A 173 -1.75 -1.59 1.59
C ASN A 173 -0.59 -0.65 1.24
N ILE A 174 -0.89 0.62 0.97
CA ILE A 174 0.08 1.71 0.84
C ILE A 174 -0.27 2.78 1.88
N VAL A 175 0.65 3.11 2.77
CA VAL A 175 0.46 4.16 3.78
C VAL A 175 1.34 5.36 3.49
N ILE A 176 0.89 6.54 3.95
CA ILE A 176 1.60 7.82 3.77
C ILE A 176 2.02 8.34 5.14
N ASP A 177 3.33 8.52 5.32
CA ASP A 177 3.89 9.06 6.56
C ASP A 177 3.77 10.60 6.65
N GLN A 178 4.24 11.18 7.74
CA GLN A 178 4.21 12.64 7.96
C GLN A 178 5.08 13.44 6.99
N TYR A 179 6.00 12.79 6.30
CA TYR A 179 6.90 13.39 5.30
C TYR A 179 6.45 13.13 3.86
N LEU A 180 5.20 12.69 3.67
CA LEU A 180 4.62 12.28 2.40
C LEU A 180 5.33 11.09 1.72
N ASN A 181 6.08 10.29 2.49
CA ASN A 181 6.63 9.06 1.93
C ASN A 181 5.55 7.98 1.82
N ALA A 182 5.47 7.36 0.65
CA ALA A 182 4.65 6.17 0.42
C ALA A 182 5.41 4.93 0.89
N LYS A 183 4.73 4.10 1.71
CA LYS A 183 5.30 2.87 2.27
C LYS A 183 4.35 1.70 2.06
N ILE A 184 4.88 0.58 1.54
CA ILE A 184 4.14 -0.67 1.35
C ILE A 184 4.02 -1.38 2.70
N VAL A 185 2.81 -1.90 2.99
CA VAL A 185 2.46 -2.59 4.24
C VAL A 185 1.70 -3.89 3.94
N ASP A 186 1.56 -4.74 4.95
CA ASP A 186 0.74 -5.96 4.96
C ASP A 186 1.26 -7.07 4.03
N PHE A 187 2.19 -7.86 4.55
CA PHE A 187 2.82 -8.97 3.84
C PHE A 187 2.13 -10.33 4.10
N SER A 188 0.89 -10.33 4.58
CA SER A 188 0.15 -11.56 4.93
C SER A 188 -0.08 -12.52 3.77
N THR A 189 -0.12 -11.99 2.54
CA THR A 189 -0.28 -12.78 1.29
C THR A 189 0.99 -12.89 0.47
N SER A 190 2.08 -12.28 0.94
CA SER A 190 3.33 -12.20 0.18
C SER A 190 4.02 -13.54 0.06
N LEU A 191 4.70 -13.74 -1.06
CA LEU A 191 5.43 -14.95 -1.39
C LEU A 191 6.94 -14.73 -1.34
N ILE A 192 7.67 -15.63 -0.67
CA ILE A 192 9.13 -15.73 -0.77
C ILE A 192 9.45 -16.74 -1.88
N TYR A 193 10.30 -16.36 -2.82
CA TYR A 193 10.65 -17.21 -3.97
C TYR A 193 12.16 -17.28 -4.22
N LYS A 194 12.59 -18.30 -5.00
CA LYS A 194 13.98 -18.51 -5.40
C LYS A 194 14.15 -18.13 -6.87
N LYS A 195 15.08 -17.21 -7.16
CA LYS A 195 15.33 -16.71 -8.53
C LYS A 195 16.12 -17.71 -9.39
N GLU A 196 16.80 -18.67 -8.77
CA GLU A 196 17.64 -19.67 -9.46
C GLU A 196 16.81 -20.61 -10.35
N LYS A 197 15.49 -20.59 -10.17
CA LYS A 197 14.55 -21.42 -10.94
C LYS A 197 13.44 -20.55 -11.54
N PRO A 198 13.74 -19.69 -12.53
CA PRO A 198 12.79 -18.71 -13.07
C PRO A 198 11.60 -19.34 -13.80
N GLU A 199 11.78 -20.52 -14.39
CA GLU A 199 10.73 -21.26 -15.10
C GLU A 199 9.89 -22.18 -14.21
N ASP A 200 10.29 -22.38 -12.94
CA ASP A 200 9.50 -23.14 -11.97
C ASP A 200 8.17 -22.40 -11.68
N TYR A 201 7.14 -23.21 -11.45
CA TYR A 201 5.86 -22.71 -10.99
C TYR A 201 5.81 -22.65 -9.46
N ILE A 202 5.29 -21.55 -8.93
CA ILE A 202 4.98 -21.39 -7.51
C ILE A 202 3.46 -21.33 -7.33
N LYS A 203 2.98 -22.11 -6.35
CA LYS A 203 1.57 -22.06 -5.95
C LYS A 203 1.37 -20.92 -4.96
N PHE A 204 0.29 -20.18 -5.13
CA PHE A 204 -0.11 -19.12 -4.22
C PHE A 204 -1.54 -19.37 -3.68
N PRO A 205 -1.85 -18.92 -2.46
CA PRO A 205 -3.21 -19.04 -1.95
C PRO A 205 -4.15 -18.14 -2.77
N SER A 206 -5.33 -18.64 -3.11
CA SER A 206 -6.40 -17.89 -3.80
C SER A 206 -7.00 -16.84 -2.84
N VAL A 207 -6.21 -15.85 -2.44
CA VAL A 207 -6.55 -14.79 -1.51
C VAL A 207 -6.02 -13.46 -2.05
N GLY A 208 -6.76 -12.40 -1.79
CA GLY A 208 -6.41 -11.05 -2.23
C GLY A 208 -7.68 -10.31 -2.67
N THR A 209 -7.48 -9.11 -3.16
CA THR A 209 -8.57 -8.24 -3.60
C THR A 209 -8.74 -8.36 -5.11
N SER A 210 -9.70 -9.17 -5.54
CA SER A 210 -9.88 -9.62 -6.93
C SER A 210 -9.78 -8.51 -7.99
N LYS A 211 -10.28 -7.31 -7.72
CA LYS A 211 -10.25 -6.16 -8.65
C LYS A 211 -8.84 -5.60 -8.93
N TYR A 212 -7.84 -5.95 -8.12
CA TYR A 212 -6.44 -5.58 -8.31
C TYR A 212 -5.59 -6.73 -8.86
N MET A 213 -6.16 -7.94 -8.95
CA MET A 213 -5.45 -9.11 -9.47
C MET A 213 -5.27 -9.03 -10.98
N SER A 214 -4.13 -9.50 -11.43
CA SER A 214 -3.84 -9.63 -12.86
C SER A 214 -4.57 -10.83 -13.48
N PRO A 215 -4.80 -10.81 -14.80
CA PRO A 215 -5.54 -11.90 -15.49
C PRO A 215 -4.97 -13.30 -15.22
N GLU A 216 -3.65 -13.43 -15.19
CA GLU A 216 -2.98 -14.72 -14.97
C GLU A 216 -3.23 -15.27 -13.56
N ILE A 217 -3.38 -14.38 -12.55
CA ILE A 217 -3.69 -14.77 -11.16
C ILE A 217 -5.16 -15.17 -11.01
N LEU A 218 -6.05 -14.54 -11.78
CA LEU A 218 -7.46 -14.92 -11.81
C LEU A 218 -7.70 -16.27 -12.49
N LYS A 219 -6.83 -16.65 -13.45
CA LYS A 219 -6.93 -17.90 -14.24
C LYS A 219 -6.38 -19.13 -13.54
N SER A 220 -5.40 -18.99 -12.68
CA SER A 220 -4.62 -20.10 -12.13
C SER A 220 -4.21 -19.86 -10.69
N ASP A 221 -4.01 -20.94 -9.95
CA ASP A 221 -3.42 -20.92 -8.60
C ASP A 221 -1.88 -21.08 -8.61
N THR A 222 -1.27 -21.11 -9.80
CA THR A 222 0.17 -21.22 -10.01
C THR A 222 0.67 -20.19 -11.01
N ILE A 223 1.90 -19.70 -10.80
CA ILE A 223 2.57 -18.76 -11.69
C ILE A 223 4.06 -19.07 -11.80
N LYS A 224 4.68 -18.73 -12.91
CA LYS A 224 6.13 -18.84 -13.06
C LYS A 224 6.84 -17.81 -12.20
N VAL A 225 7.95 -18.21 -11.59
CA VAL A 225 8.75 -17.34 -10.72
C VAL A 225 9.22 -16.07 -11.44
N LYS A 226 9.59 -16.16 -12.71
CA LYS A 226 10.04 -15.02 -13.53
C LYS A 226 8.97 -13.91 -13.66
N ASP A 227 7.70 -14.29 -13.56
CA ASP A 227 6.55 -13.43 -13.87
C ASP A 227 5.98 -12.73 -12.63
N LEU A 228 6.41 -13.11 -11.41
CA LEU A 228 5.90 -12.56 -10.15
C LEU A 228 6.01 -11.03 -10.06
N ASN A 229 7.06 -10.44 -10.64
CA ASN A 229 7.20 -8.98 -10.65
C ASN A 229 6.16 -8.30 -11.54
N LYS A 230 5.74 -8.94 -12.65
CA LYS A 230 4.73 -8.43 -13.57
C LYS A 230 3.32 -8.48 -12.97
N VAL A 231 3.07 -9.43 -12.03
CA VAL A 231 1.84 -9.48 -11.24
C VAL A 231 1.71 -8.23 -10.35
N ASP A 232 2.73 -7.93 -9.56
CA ASP A 232 2.73 -6.74 -8.70
C ASP A 232 2.67 -5.44 -9.53
N LEU A 233 3.30 -5.40 -10.71
CA LEU A 233 3.22 -4.25 -11.62
C LEU A 233 1.80 -4.04 -12.18
N TYR A 234 1.05 -5.10 -12.49
CA TYR A 234 -0.34 -4.97 -12.90
C TYR A 234 -1.20 -4.37 -11.77
N SER A 235 -1.11 -4.93 -10.56
CA SER A 235 -1.81 -4.40 -9.39
C SER A 235 -1.46 -2.94 -9.12
N PHE A 236 -0.19 -2.57 -9.28
CA PHE A 236 0.27 -1.18 -9.22
C PHE A 236 -0.40 -0.31 -10.30
N GLY A 237 -0.52 -0.80 -11.53
CA GLY A 237 -1.26 -0.13 -12.61
C GLY A 237 -2.72 0.14 -12.24
N VAL A 238 -3.41 -0.84 -11.63
CA VAL A 238 -4.79 -0.66 -11.15
C VAL A 238 -4.88 0.39 -10.05
N ILE A 239 -3.89 0.46 -9.15
CA ILE A 239 -3.82 1.52 -8.13
C ILE A 239 -3.74 2.90 -8.80
N LEU A 240 -2.81 3.09 -9.74
CA LEU A 240 -2.63 4.38 -10.42
C LEU A 240 -3.89 4.80 -11.21
N TYR A 241 -4.51 3.85 -11.89
CA TYR A 241 -5.77 4.07 -12.61
C TYR A 241 -6.88 4.53 -11.63
N ASN A 242 -7.00 3.87 -10.49
CA ASN A 242 -8.00 4.21 -9.48
C ASN A 242 -7.75 5.60 -8.85
N LEU A 243 -6.49 5.98 -8.62
CA LEU A 243 -6.12 7.31 -8.11
C LEU A 243 -6.46 8.42 -9.12
N ALA A 244 -6.26 8.15 -10.42
CA ALA A 244 -6.51 9.11 -11.49
C ALA A 244 -8.01 9.27 -11.82
N PHE A 245 -8.75 8.17 -11.88
CA PHE A 245 -10.10 8.18 -12.45
C PHE A 245 -11.20 7.84 -11.44
N ALA A 246 -10.87 7.49 -10.18
CA ALA A 246 -11.78 6.97 -9.15
C ALA A 246 -12.61 5.75 -9.62
N LYS A 247 -12.12 5.04 -10.63
CA LYS A 247 -12.71 3.85 -11.26
C LYS A 247 -11.71 2.71 -11.31
N TYR A 248 -12.16 1.53 -11.71
CA TYR A 248 -11.29 0.40 -12.05
C TYR A 248 -11.14 0.30 -13.57
N PRO A 249 -10.02 -0.24 -14.08
CA PRO A 249 -9.85 -0.48 -15.51
C PRO A 249 -10.83 -1.56 -16.03
N TYR A 250 -11.00 -1.62 -17.34
CA TYR A 250 -11.82 -2.62 -18.03
C TYR A 250 -13.31 -2.61 -17.64
N GLY A 251 -13.85 -1.47 -17.23
CA GLY A 251 -15.27 -1.36 -16.86
C GLY A 251 -15.65 -2.12 -15.60
N LEU A 252 -14.69 -2.46 -14.75
CA LEU A 252 -14.99 -3.06 -13.44
C LEU A 252 -15.66 -2.00 -12.54
N GLU A 253 -16.75 -2.39 -11.90
CA GLU A 253 -17.53 -1.54 -10.99
C GLU A 253 -17.25 -1.92 -9.52
N LYS A 254 -17.62 -1.04 -8.59
CA LYS A 254 -17.49 -1.32 -7.15
C LYS A 254 -18.36 -2.50 -6.72
N GLU A 255 -19.53 -2.58 -7.34
CA GLU A 255 -20.60 -3.56 -7.09
C GLU A 255 -20.32 -4.91 -7.75
N ASP A 256 -19.34 -5.00 -8.66
CA ASP A 256 -18.96 -6.29 -9.24
C ASP A 256 -18.61 -7.28 -8.13
N SER A 257 -19.16 -8.47 -8.29
CA SER A 257 -18.95 -9.57 -7.35
C SER A 257 -17.46 -9.86 -7.17
N HIS A 258 -17.12 -10.55 -6.09
CA HIS A 258 -15.76 -11.07 -5.90
C HIS A 258 -15.52 -12.36 -6.72
N ASP A 259 -16.43 -12.72 -7.63
CA ASP A 259 -16.29 -13.86 -8.52
C ASP A 259 -15.17 -13.60 -9.54
N TYR A 260 -14.14 -14.42 -9.47
CA TYR A 260 -12.96 -14.31 -10.32
C TYR A 260 -13.28 -14.47 -11.80
N ASN A 261 -14.27 -15.31 -12.15
CA ASN A 261 -14.68 -15.54 -13.54
C ASN A 261 -15.31 -14.31 -14.17
N ILE A 262 -16.20 -13.62 -13.43
CA ILE A 262 -16.85 -12.39 -13.90
C ILE A 262 -15.81 -11.27 -14.11
N ILE A 263 -14.87 -11.13 -13.16
CA ILE A 263 -13.82 -10.12 -13.26
C ILE A 263 -12.89 -10.44 -14.43
N LEU A 264 -12.50 -11.71 -14.58
CA LEU A 264 -11.65 -12.16 -15.67
C LEU A 264 -12.30 -11.92 -17.01
N GLU A 265 -13.58 -12.30 -17.17
CA GLU A 265 -14.35 -12.09 -18.40
C GLU A 265 -14.37 -10.60 -18.79
N LYS A 266 -14.66 -9.69 -17.85
CA LYS A 266 -14.63 -8.26 -18.12
C LYS A 266 -13.24 -7.77 -18.54
N ILE A 267 -12.17 -8.26 -17.90
CA ILE A 267 -10.81 -7.89 -18.30
C ILE A 267 -10.52 -8.41 -19.71
N GLU A 268 -10.91 -9.63 -20.06
CA GLU A 268 -10.60 -10.22 -21.35
C GLU A 268 -11.38 -9.59 -22.51
N THR A 269 -12.66 -9.30 -22.29
CA THR A 269 -13.56 -8.83 -23.35
C THR A 269 -13.50 -7.30 -23.56
N ASN A 270 -13.30 -6.51 -22.49
CA ASN A 270 -13.31 -5.06 -22.58
C ASN A 270 -11.95 -4.48 -22.95
N GLU A 271 -11.96 -3.40 -23.72
CA GLU A 271 -10.76 -2.61 -23.96
C GLU A 271 -10.40 -1.72 -22.77
N LEU A 272 -9.11 -1.41 -22.65
CA LEU A 272 -8.66 -0.40 -21.69
C LEU A 272 -9.03 0.99 -22.21
N THR A 273 -9.88 1.68 -21.47
CA THR A 273 -10.30 3.05 -21.78
C THR A 273 -9.94 4.01 -20.65
N PHE A 274 -9.78 5.29 -20.97
CA PHE A 274 -9.53 6.35 -20.02
C PHE A 274 -10.70 7.34 -20.03
N PRO A 275 -11.55 7.36 -18.98
CA PRO A 275 -12.85 8.06 -19.04
C PRO A 275 -12.75 9.58 -19.05
N ASN A 276 -11.68 10.14 -18.52
CA ASN A 276 -11.40 11.57 -18.56
C ASN A 276 -9.89 11.77 -18.63
N THR A 277 -9.40 12.23 -19.77
CA THR A 277 -7.96 12.45 -20.00
C THR A 277 -7.55 13.91 -19.80
N GLU A 278 -8.49 14.83 -19.59
CA GLU A 278 -8.16 16.20 -19.21
C GLU A 278 -7.40 16.22 -17.89
N GLY A 279 -6.24 16.84 -17.89
CA GLY A 279 -5.39 16.89 -16.71
C GLY A 279 -4.35 15.78 -16.62
N TYR A 280 -4.30 14.86 -17.59
CA TYR A 280 -3.29 13.80 -17.65
C TYR A 280 -2.50 13.80 -18.95
N SER A 281 -1.18 13.67 -18.83
CA SER A 281 -0.29 13.65 -20.00
C SER A 281 -0.39 12.33 -20.78
N SER A 282 -0.07 12.38 -22.07
CA SER A 282 0.07 11.15 -22.87
C SER A 282 1.11 10.19 -22.32
N TYR A 283 2.14 10.67 -21.62
CA TYR A 283 3.15 9.85 -20.95
C TYR A 283 2.58 9.04 -19.80
N PHE A 284 1.66 9.63 -19.03
CA PHE A 284 0.96 8.90 -17.97
C PHE A 284 0.06 7.81 -18.53
N LEU A 285 -0.73 8.13 -19.55
CA LEU A 285 -1.65 7.18 -20.19
C LEU A 285 -0.88 6.03 -20.86
N ASP A 286 0.26 6.32 -21.50
CA ASP A 286 1.16 5.29 -22.05
C ASP A 286 1.72 4.39 -20.95
N PHE A 287 2.16 4.95 -19.82
CA PHE A 287 2.64 4.17 -18.68
C PHE A 287 1.55 3.25 -18.10
N LEU A 288 0.32 3.78 -17.92
CA LEU A 288 -0.82 2.99 -17.48
C LEU A 288 -1.14 1.85 -18.44
N SER A 289 -1.16 2.11 -19.74
CA SER A 289 -1.43 1.09 -20.76
C SER A 289 -0.42 -0.06 -20.70
N LYS A 290 0.86 0.27 -20.49
CA LYS A 290 1.94 -0.73 -20.38
C LYS A 290 1.88 -1.55 -19.10
N LEU A 291 1.46 -0.95 -17.97
CA LEU A 291 1.27 -1.66 -16.71
C LEU A 291 0.05 -2.59 -16.74
N LEU A 292 -1.03 -2.12 -17.38
CA LEU A 292 -2.31 -2.82 -17.47
C LEU A 292 -2.42 -3.76 -18.70
N GLU A 293 -1.32 -4.00 -19.43
CA GLU A 293 -1.32 -4.97 -20.53
C GLU A 293 -1.77 -6.35 -20.02
N LYS A 294 -2.76 -6.94 -20.72
CA LYS A 294 -3.38 -8.20 -20.33
C LYS A 294 -2.43 -9.39 -20.52
N ASP A 295 -1.67 -9.35 -21.63
CA ASP A 295 -0.67 -10.37 -21.93
C ASP A 295 0.58 -10.14 -21.07
N ILE A 296 0.86 -11.07 -20.16
CA ILE A 296 1.99 -10.99 -19.24
C ILE A 296 3.35 -10.91 -19.96
N GLU A 297 3.48 -11.52 -21.13
CA GLU A 297 4.75 -11.48 -21.90
C GLU A 297 4.97 -10.07 -22.48
N ARG A 298 3.90 -9.37 -22.87
CA ARG A 298 3.93 -8.00 -23.41
C ARG A 298 3.94 -6.91 -22.34
N ARG A 299 3.47 -7.25 -21.13
CA ARG A 299 3.43 -6.30 -20.00
C ARG A 299 4.83 -5.79 -19.69
N ILE A 300 4.92 -4.48 -19.39
CA ILE A 300 6.17 -3.79 -19.07
C ILE A 300 6.99 -4.52 -18.01
N SER A 301 8.31 -4.60 -18.22
CA SER A 301 9.22 -5.15 -17.22
C SER A 301 9.48 -4.14 -16.09
N MET A 302 9.98 -4.62 -14.94
CA MET A 302 10.41 -3.74 -13.84
C MET A 302 11.49 -2.75 -14.27
N SER A 303 12.44 -3.17 -15.11
CA SER A 303 13.50 -2.31 -15.64
C SER A 303 12.92 -1.19 -16.49
N ASP A 304 12.02 -1.54 -17.43
CA ASP A 304 11.43 -0.56 -18.34
C ASP A 304 10.49 0.40 -17.61
N ALA A 305 9.74 -0.12 -16.61
CA ALA A 305 8.88 0.72 -15.77
C ALA A 305 9.70 1.78 -15.02
N LEU A 306 10.83 1.41 -14.43
CA LEU A 306 11.73 2.34 -13.73
C LEU A 306 12.43 3.35 -14.66
N ASN A 307 12.58 3.00 -15.92
CA ASN A 307 13.17 3.86 -16.93
C ASN A 307 12.15 4.64 -17.77
N HIS A 308 10.87 4.46 -17.49
CA HIS A 308 9.81 5.12 -18.24
C HIS A 308 9.87 6.65 -18.08
N TYR A 309 9.60 7.36 -19.17
CA TYR A 309 9.65 8.81 -19.23
C TYR A 309 8.85 9.48 -18.12
N TRP A 310 7.65 8.99 -17.88
CA TRP A 310 6.76 9.53 -16.84
C TRP A 310 7.33 9.37 -15.42
N ILE A 311 7.86 8.20 -15.07
CA ILE A 311 8.41 7.92 -13.74
C ILE A 311 9.63 8.79 -13.40
N ASN A 312 10.40 9.21 -14.38
CA ASN A 312 11.52 10.14 -14.14
C ASN A 312 11.05 11.50 -13.57
N GLY A 313 9.82 11.94 -13.89
CA GLY A 313 9.20 13.11 -13.24
C GLY A 313 9.07 12.96 -11.73
N GLY A 314 8.64 11.79 -11.26
CA GLY A 314 8.51 11.50 -9.83
C GLY A 314 9.84 11.54 -9.08
N ARG A 315 10.94 11.15 -9.72
CA ARG A 315 12.29 11.28 -9.15
C ARG A 315 12.66 12.74 -8.91
N LEU A 316 12.44 13.61 -9.90
CA LEU A 316 12.72 15.04 -9.75
C LEU A 316 11.88 15.69 -8.65
N LEU A 317 10.58 15.30 -8.53
CA LEU A 317 9.71 15.80 -7.49
C LEU A 317 10.21 15.38 -6.10
N LEU A 318 10.77 14.18 -5.96
CA LEU A 318 11.37 13.73 -4.71
C LEU A 318 12.64 14.55 -4.38
N ASP A 319 13.51 14.79 -5.37
CA ASP A 319 14.71 15.62 -5.20
C ASP A 319 14.37 17.07 -4.80
N GLU A 320 13.20 17.59 -5.24
CA GLU A 320 12.70 18.90 -4.82
C GLU A 320 12.11 18.94 -3.44
N GLN A 321 11.40 17.90 -3.02
CA GLN A 321 10.91 17.78 -1.64
C GLN A 321 12.07 17.89 -0.65
N GLU A 322 13.16 17.17 -0.90
CA GLU A 322 14.36 17.21 -0.06
C GLU A 322 14.97 18.62 0.08
N LYS A 323 14.77 19.48 -0.92
CA LYS A 323 15.24 20.87 -0.92
C LYS A 323 14.30 21.84 -0.19
N LEU A 324 12.99 21.58 -0.22
CA LEU A 324 11.99 22.53 0.29
C LEU A 324 11.78 22.46 1.79
N PHE A 325 12.13 21.37 2.47
CA PHE A 325 12.03 21.14 3.91
C PHE A 325 10.68 21.49 4.57
N ASN A 326 9.61 21.69 3.78
CA ASN A 326 8.29 22.08 4.27
C ASN A 326 7.19 21.28 3.55
N ASP A 327 6.68 20.26 4.24
CA ASP A 327 5.73 19.30 3.70
C ASP A 327 4.39 19.93 3.28
N GLU A 328 3.91 20.98 3.97
CA GLU A 328 2.65 21.64 3.62
C GLU A 328 2.76 22.43 2.32
N LYS A 329 3.86 23.15 2.11
CA LYS A 329 4.13 23.87 0.86
C LYS A 329 4.34 22.90 -0.29
N PHE A 330 5.05 21.79 -0.04
CA PHE A 330 5.29 20.77 -1.04
C PHE A 330 3.99 20.04 -1.41
N LEU A 331 3.14 19.70 -0.44
CA LEU A 331 1.83 19.14 -0.71
C LEU A 331 0.95 20.10 -1.52
N SER A 332 0.93 21.39 -1.16
CA SER A 332 0.23 22.42 -1.92
C SER A 332 0.73 22.52 -3.36
N TYR A 333 2.04 22.43 -3.56
CA TYR A 333 2.67 22.39 -4.89
C TYR A 333 2.23 21.16 -5.70
N LEU A 334 2.25 19.96 -5.10
CA LEU A 334 1.81 18.72 -5.75
C LEU A 334 0.31 18.70 -6.07
N LEU A 335 -0.49 19.47 -5.34
CA LEU A 335 -1.94 19.59 -5.55
C LEU A 335 -2.31 20.70 -6.52
N SER A 336 -1.37 21.56 -6.91
CA SER A 336 -1.63 22.60 -7.88
C SER A 336 -1.82 22.01 -9.28
N ASP A 337 -2.86 22.47 -10.00
CA ASP A 337 -3.26 21.94 -11.32
C ASP A 337 -2.35 22.47 -12.46
N TYR A 338 -1.05 22.54 -12.25
CA TYR A 338 -0.09 23.02 -13.26
C TYR A 338 0.31 21.93 -14.26
N ILE A 339 -0.63 21.53 -15.12
CA ILE A 339 -0.40 20.53 -16.18
C ILE A 339 0.74 20.97 -17.13
N SER A 340 0.78 22.26 -17.48
CA SER A 340 1.82 22.82 -18.35
C SER A 340 3.23 22.69 -17.73
N ASP A 341 3.33 22.89 -16.42
CA ASP A 341 4.60 22.79 -15.70
C ASP A 341 5.02 21.33 -15.50
N PHE A 342 4.08 20.41 -15.29
CA PHE A 342 4.39 19.00 -15.11
C PHE A 342 4.94 18.35 -16.39
N ASN A 343 4.38 18.66 -17.56
CA ASN A 343 4.96 18.24 -18.83
C ASN A 343 6.37 18.80 -19.05
N THR A 344 6.63 20.02 -18.60
CA THR A 344 7.97 20.62 -18.60
C THR A 344 8.91 19.89 -17.65
N TYR A 345 8.43 19.50 -16.49
CA TYR A 345 9.15 18.67 -15.53
C TYR A 345 9.56 17.32 -16.11
N ILE A 346 8.64 16.59 -16.72
CA ILE A 346 8.91 15.31 -17.37
C ILE A 346 9.97 15.47 -18.47
N ARG A 347 9.88 16.52 -19.29
CA ARG A 347 10.87 16.81 -20.34
C ARG A 347 12.24 17.10 -19.76
N LYS A 348 12.34 17.86 -18.67
CA LYS A 348 13.62 18.14 -17.97
C LYS A 348 14.23 16.86 -17.38
N ALA A 349 13.41 16.02 -16.71
CA ALA A 349 13.84 14.75 -16.14
C ALA A 349 14.55 13.84 -17.15
N ASN A 350 14.09 13.89 -18.38
CA ASN A 350 14.60 13.02 -19.44
C ASN A 350 15.80 13.63 -20.21
N LYS A 351 16.03 14.95 -20.10
CA LYS A 351 17.23 15.59 -20.67
C LYS A 351 18.49 15.39 -19.80
N VAL A 352 18.35 15.13 -18.52
CA VAL A 352 19.46 14.90 -17.57
C VAL A 352 20.08 13.49 -17.74
N LYS A 353 19.51 12.64 -18.59
CA LYS A 353 19.99 11.27 -18.85
C LYS A 353 20.92 11.13 -20.08
N ILE A 354 21.28 12.25 -20.77
CA ILE A 354 22.17 12.23 -21.91
C ILE A 354 23.58 12.61 -21.48
#